data_6dbe0a08290ae0171a429597345371bf
#
_entry.id   6dbe0a08290ae0171a429597345371bf
#
_cell.length_a   1.000
_cell.length_b   1.000
_cell.length_c   1.000
_cell.angle_alpha   90.00
_cell.angle_beta   90.00
_cell.angle_gamma   90.00
#
_symmetry.space_group_name_H-M   'P 1'
#
loop_
_entity.id
_entity.type
_entity.pdbx_description
1 polymer ?
#
loop_
_entity_poly.entity_id
_entity_poly.type
_entity_poly.pdbx_seq_one_letter_code
_entity_poly.pdbx_strand_id
1 'polypeptide(L)'
;MMLSPQLHKILAVAFFLLSFCAQGKLAGFLPKFPFFGAKSNERQIPDLTPVAGNENGDTVRQLEYRISRLEGVLRLNKIITESGGKIFATNGKRADFDATVEKCKEAGGSIATPRNPGENDAILYFVKYFNTYAYLGIKQSLIPGKFQPLNGGQLSYTNWYSNEPSGRGEEECVEMYTDGTWNDKKCNKNHLIVCQF
;
A
#
# COMPACT_ATOMS: atom_id res chain seq x y z
N MET A 1 32.56 -3.62 -5.78
CA MET A 1 31.31 -3.58 -6.59
C MET A 1 31.31 -2.28 -7.39
N MET A 2 31.59 -2.34 -8.69
CA MET A 2 31.60 -1.15 -9.56
C MET A 2 30.16 -0.83 -9.95
N LEU A 3 29.69 0.36 -9.59
CA LEU A 3 28.40 0.90 -10.04
C LEU A 3 28.43 1.10 -11.57
N SER A 4 27.35 0.76 -12.26
CA SER A 4 27.27 0.89 -13.72
C SER A 4 27.45 2.34 -14.17
N PRO A 5 28.05 2.61 -15.35
CA PRO A 5 28.28 3.97 -15.86
C PRO A 5 27.01 4.82 -15.99
N GLN A 6 25.85 4.18 -16.15
CA GLN A 6 24.54 4.83 -16.23
C GLN A 6 24.12 5.40 -14.86
N LEU A 7 24.39 4.70 -13.77
CA LEU A 7 24.05 5.13 -12.41
C LEU A 7 24.87 6.36 -11.98
N HIS A 8 26.15 6.44 -12.43
CA HIS A 8 26.99 7.60 -12.19
C HIS A 8 26.46 8.86 -12.88
N LYS A 9 25.93 8.75 -14.10
CA LYS A 9 25.33 9.87 -14.84
C LYS A 9 24.05 10.36 -14.18
N ILE A 10 23.19 9.46 -13.67
CA ILE A 10 21.96 9.83 -12.98
C ILE A 10 22.25 10.53 -11.65
N LEU A 11 23.23 10.03 -10.89
CA LEU A 11 23.64 10.65 -9.64
C LEU A 11 24.30 12.03 -9.86
N ALA A 12 25.09 12.21 -10.90
CA ALA A 12 25.70 13.48 -11.25
C ALA A 12 24.65 14.54 -11.65
N VAL A 13 23.63 14.16 -12.42
CA VAL A 13 22.52 15.06 -12.79
C VAL A 13 21.67 15.43 -11.57
N ALA A 14 21.39 14.48 -10.69
CA ALA A 14 20.64 14.74 -9.46
C ALA A 14 21.40 15.67 -8.52
N PHE A 15 22.71 15.50 -8.38
CA PHE A 15 23.56 16.40 -7.56
C PHE A 15 23.64 17.81 -8.15
N PHE A 16 23.70 17.93 -9.50
CA PHE A 16 23.70 19.22 -10.18
C PHE A 16 22.39 19.97 -9.97
N LEU A 17 21.24 19.30 -10.08
CA LEU A 17 19.92 19.90 -9.86
C LEU A 17 19.70 20.32 -8.40
N LEU A 18 20.18 19.54 -7.42
CA LEU A 18 20.09 19.88 -6.01
C LEU A 18 20.97 21.08 -5.64
N SER A 19 22.17 21.21 -6.23
CA SER A 19 23.06 22.35 -6.04
C SER A 19 22.50 23.64 -6.65
N PHE A 20 21.76 23.57 -7.76
CA PHE A 20 21.08 24.71 -8.36
C PHE A 20 19.86 25.19 -7.57
N CYS A 21 19.11 24.27 -6.96
CA CYS A 21 17.98 24.59 -6.09
C CYS A 21 18.42 25.34 -4.80
N ALA A 22 19.57 24.95 -4.25
CA ALA A 22 20.11 25.57 -3.02
C ALA A 22 20.65 26.99 -3.23
N GLN A 23 20.92 27.40 -4.48
CA GLN A 23 21.48 28.72 -4.79
C GLN A 23 20.44 29.76 -5.28
N GLY A 24 19.13 29.43 -5.31
CA GLY A 24 18.07 30.40 -5.65
C GLY A 24 18.14 30.97 -7.09
N LYS A 25 18.85 30.33 -8.02
CA LYS A 25 19.10 30.85 -9.40
C LYS A 25 18.20 30.26 -10.48
N LEU A 26 17.02 29.74 -10.14
CA LEU A 26 16.05 29.18 -11.09
C LEU A 26 14.89 30.13 -11.45
N ALA A 27 15.11 31.44 -11.38
CA ALA A 27 14.18 32.43 -11.93
C ALA A 27 14.73 32.93 -13.27
N GLY A 28 14.50 32.20 -14.38
CA GLY A 28 14.87 32.75 -15.68
C GLY A 28 15.00 31.84 -16.87
N PHE A 29 14.70 30.53 -16.77
CA PHE A 29 14.79 29.62 -17.92
C PHE A 29 13.44 28.93 -18.19
N LEU A 30 12.48 29.73 -18.73
CA LEU A 30 11.34 29.15 -19.47
C LEU A 30 11.59 29.39 -20.97
N PRO A 31 11.56 28.36 -21.82
CA PRO A 31 11.64 28.54 -23.25
C PRO A 31 10.39 29.29 -23.76
N LYS A 32 10.61 30.41 -24.44
CA LYS A 32 9.57 31.17 -25.14
C LYS A 32 9.08 30.32 -26.32
N PHE A 33 7.86 29.80 -26.24
CA PHE A 33 7.17 29.29 -27.41
C PHE A 33 6.64 30.46 -28.26
N PRO A 34 6.76 30.43 -29.59
CA PRO A 34 6.25 31.50 -30.46
C PRO A 34 4.73 31.49 -30.46
N PHE A 35 4.18 32.61 -30.08
CA PHE A 35 2.75 32.90 -30.16
C PHE A 35 2.31 33.04 -31.63
N PHE A 36 1.47 32.14 -32.10
CA PHE A 36 0.73 32.35 -33.33
C PHE A 36 -0.38 33.40 -33.09
N GLY A 37 -0.27 34.52 -33.77
CA GLY A 37 -1.27 35.60 -33.69
C GLY A 37 -2.60 35.17 -34.28
N ALA A 38 -3.64 35.21 -33.47
CA ALA A 38 -5.04 35.15 -33.91
C ALA A 38 -5.69 36.53 -33.70
N LYS A 39 -6.29 37.08 -34.76
CA LYS A 39 -6.99 38.35 -34.82
C LYS A 39 -8.10 38.43 -33.77
N SER A 40 -8.11 39.56 -33.03
CA SER A 40 -9.16 39.95 -32.11
C SER A 40 -10.49 40.16 -32.85
N ASN A 41 -11.50 39.36 -32.52
CA ASN A 41 -12.90 39.66 -32.78
C ASN A 41 -13.52 39.98 -31.41
N GLU A 42 -13.77 41.28 -31.22
CA GLU A 42 -14.41 41.83 -30.02
C GLU A 42 -15.86 41.36 -29.98
N ARG A 43 -16.17 40.38 -29.13
CA ARG A 43 -17.53 40.05 -28.72
C ARG A 43 -17.71 40.46 -27.27
N GLN A 44 -18.69 41.33 -27.04
CA GLN A 44 -19.17 41.77 -25.73
C GLN A 44 -19.31 40.62 -24.78
N ILE A 45 -18.62 40.74 -23.64
CA ILE A 45 -18.70 39.80 -22.49
C ILE A 45 -20.01 40.15 -21.77
N PRO A 46 -20.94 39.19 -21.60
CA PRO A 46 -22.02 39.37 -20.63
C PRO A 46 -21.43 39.41 -19.23
N ASP A 47 -21.91 40.34 -18.43
CA ASP A 47 -21.60 40.50 -17.02
C ASP A 47 -21.84 39.18 -16.26
N LEU A 48 -20.77 38.43 -16.02
CA LEU A 48 -20.79 37.25 -15.17
C LEU A 48 -20.51 37.68 -13.75
N THR A 49 -21.61 37.93 -13.02
CA THR A 49 -21.54 37.85 -11.55
C THR A 49 -20.77 36.61 -11.13
N PRO A 50 -19.81 36.71 -10.20
CA PRO A 50 -19.10 35.53 -9.72
C PRO A 50 -20.13 34.63 -9.02
N VAL A 51 -20.57 33.57 -9.70
CA VAL A 51 -21.14 32.41 -9.00
C VAL A 51 -20.02 31.91 -8.09
N ALA A 52 -20.23 32.01 -6.78
CA ALA A 52 -19.36 31.47 -5.79
C ALA A 52 -19.20 29.95 -6.10
N GLY A 53 -18.24 29.65 -6.95
CA GLY A 53 -17.88 28.28 -7.30
C GLY A 53 -17.48 27.58 -5.99
N ASN A 54 -18.01 26.41 -5.77
CA ASN A 54 -17.74 25.58 -4.60
C ASN A 54 -16.25 25.19 -4.62
N GLU A 55 -15.36 26.08 -4.18
CA GLU A 55 -13.89 25.85 -4.12
C GLU A 55 -13.54 24.56 -3.40
N ASN A 56 -14.35 24.16 -2.41
CA ASN A 56 -14.21 22.87 -1.73
C ASN A 56 -14.46 21.69 -2.69
N GLY A 57 -15.45 21.77 -3.58
CA GLY A 57 -15.78 20.72 -4.53
C GLY A 57 -14.67 20.48 -5.56
N ASP A 58 -14.04 21.54 -6.04
CA ASP A 58 -12.94 21.41 -7.01
C ASP A 58 -11.66 20.88 -6.34
N THR A 59 -11.37 21.30 -5.12
CA THR A 59 -10.26 20.79 -4.32
C THR A 59 -10.43 19.30 -4.03
N VAL A 60 -11.64 18.87 -3.64
CA VAL A 60 -11.94 17.44 -3.39
C VAL A 60 -11.73 16.62 -4.65
N ARG A 61 -12.29 17.03 -5.80
CA ARG A 61 -12.08 16.31 -7.08
C ARG A 61 -10.61 16.22 -7.48
N GLN A 62 -9.84 17.27 -7.25
CA GLN A 62 -8.40 17.26 -7.53
C GLN A 62 -7.65 16.27 -6.62
N LEU A 63 -8.03 16.20 -5.34
CA LEU A 63 -7.46 15.25 -4.39
C LEU A 63 -7.83 13.81 -4.78
N GLU A 64 -9.10 13.53 -5.10
CA GLU A 64 -9.56 12.23 -5.57
C GLU A 64 -8.79 11.77 -6.82
N TYR A 65 -8.60 12.67 -7.79
CA TYR A 65 -7.82 12.36 -8.99
C TYR A 65 -6.36 12.02 -8.67
N ARG A 66 -5.73 12.76 -7.74
CA ARG A 66 -4.35 12.49 -7.30
C ARG A 66 -4.24 11.16 -6.56
N ILE A 67 -5.19 10.86 -5.67
CA ILE A 67 -5.26 9.59 -4.93
C ILE A 67 -5.39 8.44 -5.92
N SER A 68 -6.34 8.50 -6.85
CA SER A 68 -6.55 7.46 -7.86
C SER A 68 -5.29 7.17 -8.70
N ARG A 69 -4.52 8.21 -9.05
CA ARG A 69 -3.23 8.04 -9.76
C ARG A 69 -2.19 7.34 -8.90
N LEU A 70 -2.07 7.70 -7.63
CA LEU A 70 -1.13 7.06 -6.71
C LEU A 70 -1.49 5.59 -6.49
N GLU A 71 -2.77 5.28 -6.30
CA GLU A 71 -3.26 3.91 -6.22
C GLU A 71 -2.94 3.12 -7.49
N GLY A 72 -3.13 3.72 -8.67
CA GLY A 72 -2.78 3.09 -9.94
C GLY A 72 -1.31 2.70 -10.02
N VAL A 73 -0.39 3.58 -9.60
CA VAL A 73 1.05 3.29 -9.52
C VAL A 73 1.35 2.17 -8.54
N LEU A 74 0.72 2.18 -7.36
CA LEU A 74 0.92 1.14 -6.34
C LEU A 74 0.39 -0.23 -6.82
N ARG A 75 -0.75 -0.27 -7.52
CA ARG A 75 -1.30 -1.49 -8.13
C ARG A 75 -0.39 -2.04 -9.24
N LEU A 76 0.17 -1.17 -10.10
CA LEU A 76 1.14 -1.57 -11.13
C LEU A 76 2.39 -2.22 -10.54
N ASN A 77 2.85 -1.75 -9.38
CA ASN A 77 3.97 -2.37 -8.65
C ASN A 77 3.56 -3.63 -7.87
N LYS A 78 2.29 -4.05 -7.93
CA LYS A 78 1.76 -5.24 -7.23
C LYS A 78 1.99 -5.23 -5.72
N ILE A 79 2.00 -4.06 -5.12
CA ILE A 79 2.19 -3.88 -3.67
C ILE A 79 0.91 -3.53 -2.93
N ILE A 80 -0.21 -3.33 -3.63
CA ILE A 80 -1.54 -3.17 -3.04
C ILE A 80 -2.59 -4.03 -3.74
N THR A 81 -3.56 -4.51 -2.95
CA THR A 81 -4.81 -5.16 -3.39
C THR A 81 -5.97 -4.58 -2.60
N GLU A 82 -7.19 -4.86 -3.02
CA GLU A 82 -8.40 -4.36 -2.38
C GLU A 82 -9.47 -5.45 -2.31
N SER A 83 -10.22 -5.48 -1.23
CA SER A 83 -11.40 -6.32 -1.09
C SER A 83 -12.35 -5.71 -0.05
N GLY A 84 -13.64 -5.56 -0.42
CA GLY A 84 -14.70 -5.12 0.49
C GLY A 84 -14.45 -3.74 1.13
N GLY A 85 -13.81 -2.81 0.39
CA GLY A 85 -13.47 -1.47 0.88
C GLY A 85 -12.24 -1.41 1.77
N LYS A 86 -11.54 -2.54 1.97
CA LYS A 86 -10.23 -2.60 2.62
C LYS A 86 -9.10 -2.62 1.61
N ILE A 87 -8.03 -1.92 1.94
CA ILE A 87 -6.77 -1.98 1.21
C ILE A 87 -5.82 -2.93 1.96
N PHE A 88 -5.22 -3.85 1.22
CA PHE A 88 -4.12 -4.69 1.69
C PHE A 88 -2.84 -4.27 1.00
N ALA A 89 -1.75 -4.17 1.74
CA ALA A 89 -0.47 -3.72 1.20
C ALA A 89 0.71 -4.52 1.76
N THR A 90 1.76 -4.61 0.96
CA THR A 90 3.05 -5.18 1.36
C THR A 90 4.20 -4.32 0.86
N ASN A 91 5.31 -4.31 1.58
CA ASN A 91 6.58 -3.73 1.12
C ASN A 91 7.57 -4.80 0.61
N GLY A 92 7.13 -6.05 0.47
CA GLY A 92 7.94 -7.19 0.05
C GLY A 92 8.95 -7.69 1.09
N LYS A 93 9.02 -7.08 2.27
CA LYS A 93 9.92 -7.49 3.35
C LYS A 93 9.31 -8.62 4.18
N ARG A 94 10.16 -9.29 4.94
CA ARG A 94 9.78 -10.39 5.85
C ARG A 94 10.16 -10.04 7.27
N ALA A 95 9.35 -10.51 8.22
CA ALA A 95 9.60 -10.37 9.65
C ALA A 95 8.90 -11.50 10.42
N ASP A 96 9.21 -11.64 11.70
CA ASP A 96 8.44 -12.47 12.62
C ASP A 96 7.05 -11.81 12.91
N PHE A 97 6.23 -12.50 13.69
CA PHE A 97 4.87 -12.06 13.93
C PHE A 97 4.81 -10.71 14.64
N ASP A 98 5.56 -10.54 15.73
CA ASP A 98 5.49 -9.33 16.55
C ASP A 98 6.06 -8.11 15.80
N ALA A 99 7.18 -8.30 15.10
CA ALA A 99 7.73 -7.27 14.22
C ALA A 99 6.77 -6.91 13.06
N THR A 100 6.04 -7.89 12.51
CA THR A 100 5.00 -7.63 11.48
C THR A 100 3.87 -6.77 12.04
N VAL A 101 3.36 -7.08 13.24
CA VAL A 101 2.32 -6.28 13.92
C VAL A 101 2.79 -4.84 14.11
N GLU A 102 4.02 -4.64 14.61
CA GLU A 102 4.55 -3.30 14.85
C GLU A 102 4.76 -2.53 13.55
N LYS A 103 5.30 -3.17 12.50
CA LYS A 103 5.47 -2.53 11.17
C LYS A 103 4.15 -2.09 10.55
N CYS A 104 3.10 -2.86 10.67
CA CYS A 104 1.79 -2.46 10.16
C CYS A 104 1.21 -1.30 10.97
N LYS A 105 1.40 -1.27 12.28
CA LYS A 105 0.99 -0.17 13.16
C LYS A 105 1.77 1.12 12.85
N GLU A 106 3.10 1.03 12.67
CA GLU A 106 3.94 2.17 12.23
C GLU A 106 3.45 2.77 10.91
N ALA A 107 2.91 1.94 10.01
CA ALA A 107 2.35 2.36 8.73
C ALA A 107 0.93 2.95 8.83
N GLY A 108 0.33 3.00 10.02
CA GLY A 108 -1.04 3.50 10.25
C GLY A 108 -2.14 2.47 9.98
N GLY A 109 -1.77 1.19 9.81
CA GLY A 109 -2.70 0.09 9.59
C GLY A 109 -2.60 -0.98 10.68
N SER A 110 -3.00 -2.19 10.34
CA SER A 110 -2.87 -3.38 11.18
C SER A 110 -2.43 -4.58 10.34
N ILE A 111 -1.91 -5.63 10.98
CA ILE A 111 -1.59 -6.88 10.29
C ILE A 111 -2.85 -7.45 9.62
N ALA A 112 -2.70 -7.95 8.39
CA ALA A 112 -3.82 -8.43 7.58
C ALA A 112 -4.58 -9.58 8.27
N THR A 113 -5.89 -9.43 8.39
CA THR A 113 -6.78 -10.38 9.06
C THR A 113 -8.03 -10.57 8.19
N PRO A 114 -8.12 -11.65 7.41
CA PRO A 114 -9.23 -11.84 6.48
C PRO A 114 -10.52 -12.23 7.23
N ARG A 115 -11.66 -11.65 6.85
CA ARG A 115 -12.99 -11.88 7.42
C ARG A 115 -13.94 -12.59 6.45
N ASN A 116 -13.52 -12.79 5.21
CA ASN A 116 -14.27 -13.45 4.17
C ASN A 116 -13.32 -13.96 3.07
N PRO A 117 -13.80 -14.80 2.14
CA PRO A 117 -12.98 -15.34 1.04
C PRO A 117 -12.30 -14.25 0.18
N GLY A 118 -13.00 -13.15 -0.13
CA GLY A 118 -12.43 -12.07 -0.94
C GLY A 118 -11.24 -11.37 -0.28
N GLU A 119 -11.30 -11.13 1.04
CA GLU A 119 -10.17 -10.60 1.80
C GLU A 119 -9.01 -11.63 1.88
N ASN A 120 -9.33 -12.92 2.00
CA ASN A 120 -8.35 -13.99 1.96
C ASN A 120 -7.61 -14.02 0.61
N ASP A 121 -8.35 -13.90 -0.50
CA ASP A 121 -7.77 -13.88 -1.84
C ASP A 121 -6.91 -12.63 -2.09
N ALA A 122 -7.29 -11.50 -1.52
CA ALA A 122 -6.51 -10.27 -1.60
C ALA A 122 -5.12 -10.41 -0.93
N ILE A 123 -5.05 -11.13 0.20
CA ILE A 123 -3.79 -11.45 0.88
C ILE A 123 -3.03 -12.54 0.11
N LEU A 124 -3.73 -13.58 -0.35
CA LEU A 124 -3.17 -14.68 -1.12
C LEU A 124 -2.45 -14.21 -2.39
N TYR A 125 -2.94 -13.13 -3.02
CA TYR A 125 -2.27 -12.51 -4.17
C TYR A 125 -0.80 -12.22 -3.87
N PHE A 126 -0.48 -11.62 -2.73
CA PHE A 126 0.91 -11.32 -2.35
C PHE A 126 1.69 -12.59 -2.01
N VAL A 127 1.07 -13.49 -1.26
CA VAL A 127 1.68 -14.78 -0.86
C VAL A 127 2.13 -15.56 -2.11
N LYS A 128 1.29 -15.62 -3.15
CA LYS A 128 1.62 -16.22 -4.45
C LYS A 128 2.69 -15.43 -5.19
N TYR A 129 2.53 -14.11 -5.28
CA TYR A 129 3.45 -13.25 -6.04
C TYR A 129 4.88 -13.31 -5.50
N PHE A 130 5.05 -13.28 -4.17
CA PHE A 130 6.35 -13.37 -3.51
C PHE A 130 6.80 -14.80 -3.26
N ASN A 131 6.00 -15.80 -3.61
CA ASN A 131 6.23 -17.22 -3.36
C ASN A 131 6.71 -17.49 -1.92
N THR A 132 5.92 -17.08 -0.94
CA THR A 132 6.25 -17.15 0.49
C THR A 132 4.97 -17.25 1.31
N TYR A 133 5.09 -17.39 2.63
CA TYR A 133 3.97 -17.36 3.56
C TYR A 133 3.81 -15.96 4.16
N ALA A 134 2.62 -15.66 4.71
CA ALA A 134 2.36 -14.43 5.46
C ALA A 134 1.70 -14.75 6.78
N TYR A 135 2.08 -14.07 7.86
CA TYR A 135 1.30 -14.13 9.09
C TYR A 135 -0.01 -13.37 8.94
N LEU A 136 -1.06 -13.94 9.51
CA LEU A 136 -2.36 -13.29 9.67
C LEU A 136 -2.48 -12.70 11.09
N GLY A 137 -3.25 -11.64 11.25
CA GLY A 137 -3.52 -11.00 12.54
C GLY A 137 -4.40 -11.83 13.46
N ILE A 138 -4.09 -13.10 13.57
CA ILE A 138 -4.81 -14.12 14.32
C ILE A 138 -3.83 -14.82 15.23
N LYS A 139 -4.16 -14.91 16.52
CA LYS A 139 -3.32 -15.55 17.52
C LYS A 139 -4.15 -16.49 18.39
N GLN A 140 -3.50 -17.49 18.97
CA GLN A 140 -4.12 -18.38 19.93
C GLN A 140 -4.58 -17.57 21.16
N SER A 141 -5.77 -17.87 21.63
CA SER A 141 -6.33 -17.31 22.86
C SER A 141 -5.71 -17.95 24.09
N LEU A 142 -6.18 -17.57 25.27
CA LEU A 142 -5.81 -18.24 26.53
C LEU A 142 -6.23 -19.72 26.57
N ILE A 143 -7.11 -20.14 25.67
CA ILE A 143 -7.55 -21.53 25.55
C ILE A 143 -6.74 -22.17 24.43
N PRO A 144 -5.90 -23.20 24.72
CA PRO A 144 -5.12 -23.90 23.70
C PRO A 144 -5.96 -24.42 22.55
N GLY A 145 -5.46 -24.22 21.31
CA GLY A 145 -6.16 -24.62 20.09
C GLY A 145 -7.34 -23.71 19.69
N LYS A 146 -7.64 -22.65 20.45
CA LYS A 146 -8.63 -21.64 20.08
C LYS A 146 -7.95 -20.37 19.61
N PHE A 147 -8.27 -19.95 18.39
CA PHE A 147 -7.68 -18.78 17.74
C PHE A 147 -8.67 -17.62 17.66
N GLN A 148 -8.17 -16.40 17.77
CA GLN A 148 -8.94 -15.16 17.72
C GLN A 148 -8.17 -14.06 17.01
N PRO A 149 -8.86 -13.06 16.41
CA PRO A 149 -8.19 -11.89 15.84
C PRO A 149 -7.50 -11.07 16.95
N LEU A 150 -6.41 -10.38 16.61
CA LEU A 150 -5.68 -9.52 17.57
C LEU A 150 -6.52 -8.35 18.12
N ASN A 151 -7.51 -7.89 17.38
CA ASN A 151 -8.43 -6.84 17.81
C ASN A 151 -9.55 -7.36 18.73
N GLY A 152 -9.49 -8.62 19.13
CA GLY A 152 -10.50 -9.29 19.95
C GLY A 152 -11.71 -9.75 19.15
N GLY A 153 -12.58 -10.49 19.83
CA GLY A 153 -13.79 -11.03 19.23
C GLY A 153 -13.63 -12.45 18.68
N GLN A 154 -14.61 -12.86 17.90
CA GLN A 154 -14.69 -14.20 17.33
C GLN A 154 -14.26 -14.17 15.86
N LEU A 155 -13.59 -15.22 15.39
CA LEU A 155 -13.31 -15.40 13.96
C LEU A 155 -14.63 -15.59 13.21
N SER A 156 -14.95 -14.67 12.31
CA SER A 156 -16.12 -14.74 11.43
C SER A 156 -15.90 -15.63 10.20
N TYR A 157 -14.64 -15.87 9.88
CA TYR A 157 -14.19 -16.65 8.72
C TYR A 157 -12.93 -17.42 9.10
N THR A 158 -12.79 -18.61 8.59
CA THR A 158 -11.59 -19.45 8.70
C THR A 158 -11.34 -20.20 7.40
N ASN A 159 -10.08 -20.47 7.09
CA ASN A 159 -9.68 -21.25 5.92
C ASN A 159 -8.54 -22.22 6.28
N TRP A 160 -8.72 -22.96 7.37
CA TRP A 160 -7.72 -23.90 7.86
C TRP A 160 -7.38 -24.98 6.82
N TYR A 161 -6.10 -25.33 6.71
CA TYR A 161 -5.67 -26.52 5.99
C TYR A 161 -6.25 -27.77 6.67
N SER A 162 -6.31 -28.90 5.95
CA SER A 162 -6.82 -30.16 6.50
C SER A 162 -6.06 -30.57 7.77
N ASN A 163 -6.78 -30.86 8.83
CA ASN A 163 -6.28 -31.19 10.17
C ASN A 163 -5.56 -30.06 10.93
N GLU A 164 -5.66 -28.80 10.47
CA GLU A 164 -5.22 -27.63 11.20
C GLU A 164 -6.41 -27.00 11.99
N PRO A 165 -6.11 -26.31 13.12
CA PRO A 165 -4.82 -26.11 13.78
C PRO A 165 -4.33 -27.38 14.49
N SER A 166 -3.01 -27.67 14.41
CA SER A 166 -2.44 -28.93 14.90
C SER A 166 -1.40 -28.76 16.04
N GLY A 167 -0.97 -27.54 16.35
CA GLY A 167 0.15 -27.25 17.26
C GLY A 167 -0.13 -27.45 18.74
N ARG A 168 -1.34 -27.86 19.13
CA ARG A 168 -1.73 -28.23 20.51
C ARG A 168 -1.28 -27.24 21.60
N GLY A 169 -1.20 -25.94 21.24
CA GLY A 169 -0.78 -24.89 22.17
C GLY A 169 0.69 -24.47 22.04
N GLU A 170 1.50 -25.14 21.24
CA GLU A 170 2.91 -24.74 20.99
C GLU A 170 3.08 -23.81 19.79
N GLU A 171 2.08 -23.75 18.90
CA GLU A 171 2.04 -22.89 17.71
C GLU A 171 0.92 -21.87 17.88
N GLU A 172 1.29 -20.63 18.21
CA GLU A 172 0.35 -19.61 18.67
C GLU A 172 -0.08 -18.64 17.57
N CYS A 173 0.63 -18.57 16.44
CA CYS A 173 0.39 -17.63 15.36
C CYS A 173 -0.15 -18.35 14.13
N VAL A 174 -0.93 -17.64 13.31
CA VAL A 174 -1.53 -18.20 12.09
C VAL A 174 -0.78 -17.68 10.87
N GLU A 175 -0.35 -18.60 10.00
CA GLU A 175 0.23 -18.28 8.70
C GLU A 175 -0.69 -18.69 7.55
N MET A 176 -0.63 -17.96 6.43
CA MET A 176 -1.29 -18.31 5.18
C MET A 176 -0.29 -19.00 4.25
N TYR A 177 -0.68 -20.14 3.72
CA TYR A 177 0.04 -20.89 2.69
C TYR A 177 -0.19 -20.32 1.28
N THR A 178 0.62 -20.79 0.32
CA THR A 178 0.54 -20.37 -1.09
C THR A 178 -0.72 -20.81 -1.81
N ASP A 179 -1.51 -21.68 -1.24
CA ASP A 179 -2.85 -22.08 -1.72
C ASP A 179 -3.98 -21.26 -1.06
N GLY A 180 -3.65 -20.41 -0.07
CA GLY A 180 -4.60 -19.57 0.66
C GLY A 180 -5.15 -20.21 1.92
N THR A 181 -4.81 -21.46 2.20
CA THR A 181 -5.19 -22.13 3.45
C THR A 181 -4.32 -21.66 4.61
N TRP A 182 -4.78 -21.90 5.83
CA TRP A 182 -4.13 -21.44 7.06
C TRP A 182 -3.56 -22.61 7.87
N ASN A 183 -2.45 -22.30 8.52
CA ASN A 183 -1.80 -23.21 9.46
C ASN A 183 -1.45 -22.46 10.75
N ASP A 184 -1.54 -23.10 11.91
CA ASP A 184 -0.90 -22.56 13.11
C ASP A 184 0.60 -22.81 13.09
N LYS A 185 1.38 -21.85 13.60
CA LYS A 185 2.85 -21.85 13.56
C LYS A 185 3.46 -21.08 14.70
N LYS A 186 4.72 -21.39 15.00
CA LYS A 186 5.53 -20.58 15.93
C LYS A 186 5.68 -19.17 15.40
N CYS A 187 5.54 -18.17 16.28
CA CYS A 187 5.52 -16.75 15.90
C CYS A 187 6.88 -16.18 15.44
N ASN A 188 7.96 -16.96 15.59
CA ASN A 188 9.35 -16.54 15.32
C ASN A 188 9.87 -16.84 13.91
N LYS A 189 9.00 -17.16 12.96
CA LYS A 189 9.39 -17.35 11.55
C LYS A 189 9.36 -16.02 10.81
N ASN A 190 10.20 -15.88 9.78
CA ASN A 190 10.21 -14.69 8.95
C ASN A 190 9.29 -14.90 7.74
N HIS A 191 8.11 -14.27 7.78
CA HIS A 191 7.10 -14.30 6.73
C HIS A 191 6.89 -12.93 6.12
N LEU A 192 6.23 -12.87 4.97
CA LEU A 192 5.91 -11.64 4.27
C LEU A 192 5.07 -10.73 5.17
N ILE A 193 5.47 -9.47 5.27
CA ILE A 193 4.67 -8.44 5.95
C ILE A 193 3.52 -8.06 5.03
N VAL A 194 2.30 -8.29 5.47
CA VAL A 194 1.07 -7.83 4.81
C VAL A 194 0.22 -7.07 5.81
N CYS A 195 -0.09 -5.82 5.49
CA CYS A 195 -0.91 -4.94 6.33
C CYS A 195 -2.27 -4.69 5.68
N GLN A 196 -3.26 -4.35 6.49
CA GLN A 196 -4.58 -3.86 6.06
C GLN A 196 -4.84 -2.44 6.60
N PHE A 197 -5.61 -1.65 5.84
CA PHE A 197 -5.99 -0.27 6.09
C PHE A 197 -7.48 -0.07 5.91
#